data_79c7bdcd3eebef635ce218be7795807a
#
_entry.id   79c7bdcd3eebef635ce218be7795807a
#
_cell.length_a   1.000
_cell.length_b   1.000
_cell.length_c   1.000
_cell.angle_alpha   90.00
_cell.angle_beta   90.00
_cell.angle_gamma   90.00
#
_symmetry.space_group_name_H-M   'P 1'
#
loop_
_entity.id
_entity.type
_entity.pdbx_description
1 polymer ?
#
loop_
_entity_poly.entity_id
_entity_poly.type
_entity_poly.pdbx_seq_one_letter_code
_entity_poly.pdbx_strand_id
1 'polypeptide(L)'
;MKKTVLTFIVCSLLTYVLSFACAFFGFIGPVFWVGIGVPAALLCAFPMVYLLGKNRIPGQMILTSIVFILISFAIGEIWKPLNAAVMLAAGVLGEGIIAVSDRNTMKGIRNGYCGFSAIFTASILPMWFYKAEYLAHASEEMNSAAYADGLSSLAAPAGLVILLAVVFVTGYLGAVLAEKVLAKKLDSDIYT
;
A
#
# COMPACT_ATOMS: atom_id res chain seq x y z
N MET A 1 27.02 -2.58 -2.03
CA MET A 1 26.11 -3.73 -1.86
C MET A 1 25.49 -3.84 -0.46
N LYS A 2 26.24 -4.00 0.64
CA LYS A 2 25.66 -4.21 1.99
C LYS A 2 24.71 -3.08 2.43
N LYS A 3 25.05 -1.80 2.21
CA LYS A 3 24.18 -0.66 2.56
C LYS A 3 22.86 -0.64 1.78
N THR A 4 22.89 -0.95 0.49
CA THR A 4 21.71 -1.00 -0.38
C THR A 4 20.71 -2.07 0.06
N VAL A 5 21.22 -3.27 0.36
CA VAL A 5 20.39 -4.38 0.87
C VAL A 5 19.79 -4.04 2.23
N LEU A 6 20.58 -3.47 3.14
CA LEU A 6 20.10 -3.06 4.45
C LEU A 6 19.00 -2.00 4.33
N THR A 7 19.21 -0.96 3.48
CA THR A 7 18.19 0.07 3.23
C THR A 7 16.90 -0.57 2.71
N PHE A 8 16.99 -1.51 1.76
CA PHE A 8 15.83 -2.22 1.23
C PHE A 8 15.08 -2.97 2.33
N ILE A 9 15.77 -3.80 3.12
CA ILE A 9 15.13 -4.59 4.18
C ILE A 9 14.45 -3.66 5.21
N VAL A 10 15.16 -2.66 5.71
CA VAL A 10 14.63 -1.75 6.74
C VAL A 10 13.43 -0.97 6.22
N CYS A 11 13.50 -0.41 5.00
CA CYS A 11 12.39 0.36 4.45
C CYS A 11 11.18 -0.51 4.13
N SER A 12 11.37 -1.72 3.58
CA SER A 12 10.26 -2.63 3.29
C SER A 12 9.56 -3.11 4.56
N LEU A 13 10.33 -3.47 5.60
CA LEU A 13 9.78 -3.85 6.90
C LEU A 13 9.05 -2.68 7.57
N LEU A 14 9.63 -1.47 7.54
CA LEU A 14 9.00 -0.28 8.09
C LEU A 14 7.70 0.06 7.35
N THR A 15 7.68 -0.09 6.03
CA THR A 15 6.45 0.09 5.22
C THR A 15 5.38 -0.91 5.65
N TYR A 16 5.75 -2.18 5.85
CA TYR A 16 4.82 -3.20 6.32
C TYR A 16 4.27 -2.87 7.71
N VAL A 17 5.15 -2.56 8.67
CA VAL A 17 4.75 -2.24 10.06
C VAL A 17 3.83 -1.02 10.12
N LEU A 18 4.11 0.03 9.35
CA LEU A 18 3.25 1.21 9.26
C LEU A 18 1.89 0.89 8.65
N SER A 19 1.86 0.08 7.58
CA SER A 19 0.62 -0.39 6.97
C SER A 19 -0.21 -1.21 7.95
N PHE A 20 0.42 -2.15 8.65
CA PHE A 20 -0.22 -2.98 9.68
C PHE A 20 -0.75 -2.13 10.85
N ALA A 21 0.01 -1.13 11.30
CA ALA A 21 -0.45 -0.20 12.33
C ALA A 21 -1.70 0.58 11.89
N CYS A 22 -1.81 0.92 10.60
CA CYS A 22 -3.02 1.56 10.07
C CYS A 22 -4.25 0.64 10.11
N ALA A 23 -4.09 -0.68 10.08
CA ALA A 23 -5.20 -1.61 10.15
C ALA A 23 -5.98 -1.50 11.46
N PHE A 24 -5.35 -1.06 12.55
CA PHE A 24 -6.03 -0.82 13.83
C PHE A 24 -7.13 0.24 13.76
N PHE A 25 -7.08 1.17 12.79
CA PHE A 25 -8.20 2.09 12.57
C PHE A 25 -9.49 1.37 12.17
N GLY A 26 -9.41 0.18 11.60
CA GLY A 26 -10.56 -0.64 11.26
C GLY A 26 -11.44 -1.04 12.44
N PHE A 27 -10.86 -1.15 13.64
CA PHE A 27 -11.62 -1.44 14.86
C PHE A 27 -12.58 -0.30 15.28
N ILE A 28 -12.37 0.91 14.75
CA ILE A 28 -13.26 2.05 15.01
C ILE A 28 -14.62 1.87 14.31
N GLY A 29 -14.63 1.26 13.12
CA GLY A 29 -15.86 1.00 12.40
C GLY A 29 -15.66 0.66 10.92
N PRO A 30 -16.73 0.20 10.23
CA PRO A 30 -16.67 -0.29 8.85
C PRO A 30 -16.08 0.71 7.84
N VAL A 31 -16.40 2.00 7.97
CA VAL A 31 -15.87 3.05 7.08
C VAL A 31 -14.35 3.19 7.25
N PHE A 32 -13.86 3.10 8.49
CA PHE A 32 -12.42 3.17 8.77
C PHE A 32 -11.70 1.92 8.26
N TRP A 33 -12.33 0.74 8.35
CA TRP A 33 -11.79 -0.48 7.77
C TRP A 33 -11.61 -0.37 6.25
N VAL A 34 -12.65 0.07 5.54
CA VAL A 34 -12.56 0.30 4.09
C VAL A 34 -11.52 1.38 3.77
N GLY A 35 -11.41 2.40 4.60
CA GLY A 35 -10.50 3.54 4.44
C GLY A 35 -9.07 3.32 4.91
N ILE A 36 -8.66 2.15 5.45
CA ILE A 36 -7.30 1.94 6.00
C ILE A 36 -6.18 2.19 4.98
N GLY A 37 -6.45 1.99 3.70
CA GLY A 37 -5.49 2.27 2.64
C GLY A 37 -5.08 3.75 2.55
N VAL A 38 -5.93 4.67 3.02
CA VAL A 38 -5.67 6.12 2.96
C VAL A 38 -4.52 6.53 3.88
N PRO A 39 -4.58 6.31 5.21
CA PRO A 39 -3.47 6.62 6.10
C PRO A 39 -2.23 5.76 5.79
N ALA A 40 -2.41 4.50 5.37
CA ALA A 40 -1.29 3.66 4.96
C ALA A 40 -0.56 4.23 3.75
N ALA A 41 -1.27 4.65 2.68
CA ALA A 41 -0.68 5.28 1.51
C ALA A 41 0.07 6.58 1.84
N LEU A 42 -0.42 7.37 2.82
CA LEU A 42 0.25 8.58 3.26
C LEU A 42 1.53 8.30 4.03
N LEU A 43 1.47 7.43 5.05
CA LEU A 43 2.59 7.18 5.97
C LEU A 43 3.68 6.32 5.34
N CYS A 44 3.30 5.31 4.58
CA CYS A 44 4.25 4.42 3.90
C CYS A 44 5.01 5.10 2.75
N ALA A 45 4.57 6.29 2.32
CA ALA A 45 5.33 7.10 1.37
C ALA A 45 6.73 7.44 1.87
N PHE A 46 6.92 7.70 3.18
CA PHE A 46 8.21 8.09 3.73
C PHE A 46 9.30 7.03 3.54
N PRO A 47 9.14 5.79 4.02
CA PRO A 47 10.14 4.75 3.80
C PRO A 47 10.29 4.40 2.31
N MET A 48 9.21 4.40 1.52
CA MET A 48 9.28 4.03 0.11
C MET A 48 9.97 5.09 -0.74
N VAL A 49 9.65 6.39 -0.57
CA VAL A 49 10.34 7.48 -1.27
C VAL A 49 11.83 7.52 -0.90
N TYR A 50 12.15 7.28 0.38
CA TYR A 50 13.55 7.16 0.80
C TYR A 50 14.26 5.99 0.13
N LEU A 51 13.62 4.81 0.10
CA LEU A 51 14.16 3.61 -0.55
C LEU A 51 14.45 3.86 -2.03
N LEU A 52 13.44 4.33 -2.76
CA LEU A 52 13.51 4.55 -4.21
C LEU A 52 14.50 5.67 -4.57
N GLY A 53 14.57 6.73 -3.76
CA GLY A 53 15.49 7.84 -3.95
C GLY A 53 16.96 7.47 -3.69
N LYS A 54 17.21 6.55 -2.74
CA LYS A 54 18.58 6.11 -2.42
C LYS A 54 19.09 4.98 -3.28
N ASN A 55 18.25 4.01 -3.60
CA ASN A 55 18.73 2.81 -4.26
C ASN A 55 18.56 2.84 -5.79
N ARG A 56 17.59 3.53 -6.34
CA ARG A 56 17.28 3.69 -7.79
C ARG A 56 17.40 2.38 -8.63
N ILE A 57 17.31 1.22 -7.97
CA ILE A 57 17.45 -0.09 -8.61
C ILE A 57 16.07 -0.54 -9.11
N PRO A 58 15.95 -1.10 -10.33
CA PRO A 58 14.72 -1.71 -10.82
C PRO A 58 14.23 -2.87 -9.93
N GLY A 59 12.90 -3.02 -9.83
CA GLY A 59 12.27 -4.16 -9.16
C GLY A 59 12.03 -3.97 -7.65
N GLN A 60 12.38 -2.82 -7.06
CA GLN A 60 12.25 -2.64 -5.61
C GLN A 60 10.81 -2.68 -5.11
N MET A 61 9.85 -2.14 -5.88
CA MET A 61 8.44 -2.19 -5.49
C MET A 61 7.90 -3.62 -5.61
N ILE A 62 8.31 -4.38 -6.64
CA ILE A 62 7.96 -5.80 -6.77
C ILE A 62 8.53 -6.60 -5.60
N LEU A 63 9.81 -6.40 -5.27
CA LEU A 63 10.45 -7.08 -4.14
C LEU A 63 9.79 -6.70 -2.80
N THR A 64 9.40 -5.43 -2.62
CA THR A 64 8.65 -5.00 -1.44
C THR A 64 7.28 -5.69 -1.38
N SER A 65 6.57 -5.83 -2.51
CA SER A 65 5.32 -6.58 -2.58
C SER A 65 5.51 -8.05 -2.19
N ILE A 66 6.62 -8.68 -2.61
CA ILE A 66 6.95 -10.05 -2.20
C ILE A 66 7.18 -10.14 -0.70
N VAL A 67 7.89 -9.16 -0.10
CA VAL A 67 8.06 -9.08 1.36
C VAL A 67 6.70 -8.98 2.06
N PHE A 68 5.78 -8.12 1.56
CA PHE A 68 4.41 -8.01 2.08
C PHE A 68 3.69 -9.35 2.02
N ILE A 69 3.70 -10.03 0.87
CA ILE A 69 3.05 -11.33 0.68
C ILE A 69 3.59 -12.36 1.67
N LEU A 70 4.92 -12.46 1.81
CA LEU A 70 5.55 -13.45 2.69
C LEU A 70 5.19 -13.20 4.15
N ILE A 71 5.22 -11.95 4.61
CA ILE A 71 4.87 -11.62 6.00
C ILE A 71 3.37 -11.83 6.23
N SER A 72 2.50 -11.32 5.35
CA SER A 72 1.04 -11.48 5.48
C SER A 72 0.63 -12.95 5.44
N PHE A 73 1.32 -13.77 4.64
CA PHE A 73 1.11 -15.22 4.65
C PHE A 73 1.53 -15.86 5.98
N ALA A 74 2.68 -15.45 6.51
CA ALA A 74 3.22 -16.00 7.77
C ALA A 74 2.34 -15.68 8.99
N ILE A 75 1.64 -14.54 8.99
CA ILE A 75 0.74 -14.14 10.10
C ILE A 75 -0.74 -14.47 9.84
N GLY A 76 -1.05 -15.10 8.69
CA GLY A 76 -2.41 -15.55 8.38
C GLY A 76 -3.35 -14.48 7.79
N GLU A 77 -2.85 -13.32 7.39
CA GLU A 77 -3.67 -12.26 6.76
C GLU A 77 -4.13 -12.61 5.33
N ILE A 78 -3.42 -13.49 4.63
CA ILE A 78 -3.79 -13.92 3.28
C ILE A 78 -4.76 -15.09 3.38
N TRP A 79 -6.05 -14.80 3.35
CA TRP A 79 -7.08 -15.84 3.33
C TRP A 79 -7.59 -16.18 1.92
N LYS A 80 -7.31 -15.35 0.91
CA LYS A 80 -7.61 -15.60 -0.51
C LYS A 80 -6.40 -15.29 -1.39
N PRO A 81 -6.19 -16.05 -2.48
CA PRO A 81 -5.11 -15.77 -3.45
C PRO A 81 -5.18 -14.36 -4.06
N LEU A 82 -6.37 -13.77 -4.10
CA LEU A 82 -6.60 -12.42 -4.60
C LEU A 82 -5.78 -11.38 -3.82
N ASN A 83 -5.63 -11.52 -2.49
CA ASN A 83 -4.83 -10.60 -1.68
C ASN A 83 -3.39 -10.54 -2.21
N ALA A 84 -2.76 -11.70 -2.37
CA ALA A 84 -1.39 -11.80 -2.89
C ALA A 84 -1.28 -11.29 -4.35
N ALA A 85 -2.27 -11.59 -5.19
CA ALA A 85 -2.32 -11.13 -6.57
C ALA A 85 -2.38 -9.60 -6.65
N VAL A 86 -3.20 -8.95 -5.82
CA VAL A 86 -3.29 -7.48 -5.75
C VAL A 86 -1.99 -6.87 -5.25
N MET A 87 -1.38 -7.45 -4.20
CA MET A 87 -0.09 -6.96 -3.70
C MET A 87 0.98 -7.01 -4.78
N LEU A 88 1.07 -8.11 -5.52
CA LEU A 88 2.04 -8.27 -6.61
C LEU A 88 1.73 -7.32 -7.78
N ALA A 89 0.46 -7.21 -8.18
CA ALA A 89 0.01 -6.32 -9.24
C ALA A 89 0.34 -4.84 -8.92
N ALA A 90 0.17 -4.42 -7.67
CA ALA A 90 0.55 -3.06 -7.22
C ALA A 90 2.07 -2.82 -7.35
N GLY A 91 2.89 -3.81 -7.00
CA GLY A 91 4.34 -3.74 -7.20
C GLY A 91 4.72 -3.61 -8.68
N VAL A 92 4.11 -4.41 -9.55
CA VAL A 92 4.32 -4.36 -11.00
C VAL A 92 3.85 -3.02 -11.57
N LEU A 93 2.68 -2.54 -11.16
CA LEU A 93 2.12 -1.25 -11.59
C LEU A 93 3.06 -0.10 -11.20
N GLY A 94 3.51 -0.05 -9.96
CA GLY A 94 4.44 0.98 -9.50
C GLY A 94 5.76 0.95 -10.26
N GLU A 95 6.34 -0.24 -10.47
CA GLU A 95 7.57 -0.41 -11.26
C GLU A 95 7.39 -0.01 -12.73
N GLY A 96 6.25 -0.34 -13.33
CA GLY A 96 5.94 0.07 -14.71
C GLY A 96 5.83 1.59 -14.82
N ILE A 97 5.11 2.23 -13.90
CA ILE A 97 4.94 3.69 -13.90
C ILE A 97 6.29 4.40 -13.67
N ILE A 98 7.11 3.97 -12.73
CA ILE A 98 8.41 4.60 -12.47
C ILE A 98 9.35 4.40 -13.65
N ALA A 99 9.27 3.28 -14.36
CA ALA A 99 10.10 3.01 -15.54
C ALA A 99 9.80 3.97 -16.70
N VAL A 100 8.51 4.29 -16.94
CA VAL A 100 8.11 5.23 -18.01
C VAL A 100 8.20 6.69 -17.58
N SER A 101 8.23 6.98 -16.28
CA SER A 101 8.27 8.35 -15.74
C SER A 101 9.68 8.83 -15.38
N ASP A 102 10.71 8.06 -15.69
CA ASP A 102 12.11 8.23 -15.30
C ASP A 102 12.39 8.01 -13.80
N ARG A 103 12.97 6.86 -13.50
CA ARG A 103 13.34 6.39 -12.15
C ARG A 103 14.31 7.34 -11.42
N ASN A 104 15.12 8.10 -12.16
CA ASN A 104 16.14 8.96 -11.59
C ASN A 104 15.61 10.34 -11.18
N THR A 105 14.32 10.59 -11.36
CA THR A 105 13.68 11.86 -11.01
C THR A 105 12.67 11.69 -9.86
N MET A 106 12.51 12.74 -9.06
CA MET A 106 11.47 12.75 -8.02
C MET A 106 10.06 12.64 -8.60
N LYS A 107 9.82 13.17 -9.81
CA LYS A 107 8.56 12.98 -10.53
C LYS A 107 8.28 11.50 -10.80
N GLY A 108 9.28 10.77 -11.28
CA GLY A 108 9.16 9.34 -11.53
C GLY A 108 8.90 8.55 -10.25
N ILE A 109 9.61 8.88 -9.15
CA ILE A 109 9.42 8.24 -7.85
C ILE A 109 8.01 8.49 -7.29
N ARG A 110 7.49 9.72 -7.36
CA ARG A 110 6.13 10.05 -6.92
C ARG A 110 5.08 9.29 -7.72
N ASN A 111 5.20 9.28 -9.04
CA ASN A 111 4.28 8.58 -9.91
C ASN A 111 4.31 7.07 -9.68
N GLY A 112 5.50 6.48 -9.55
CA GLY A 112 5.67 5.06 -9.26
C GLY A 112 5.07 4.68 -7.92
N TYR A 113 5.35 5.46 -6.86
CA TYR A 113 4.75 5.21 -5.55
C TYR A 113 3.23 5.38 -5.56
N CYS A 114 2.68 6.34 -6.30
CA CYS A 114 1.24 6.47 -6.51
C CYS A 114 0.64 5.15 -7.01
N GLY A 115 1.21 4.54 -8.05
CA GLY A 115 0.76 3.23 -8.54
C GLY A 115 0.95 2.10 -7.52
N PHE A 116 2.09 2.08 -6.83
CA PHE A 116 2.38 1.12 -5.78
C PHE A 116 1.40 1.19 -4.60
N SER A 117 0.85 2.38 -4.30
CA SER A 117 -0.06 2.57 -3.16
C SER A 117 -1.33 1.71 -3.22
N ALA A 118 -1.70 1.17 -4.40
CA ALA A 118 -2.76 0.18 -4.53
C ALA A 118 -2.56 -1.07 -3.64
N ILE A 119 -1.33 -1.37 -3.21
CA ILE A 119 -1.01 -2.49 -2.32
C ILE A 119 -1.81 -2.43 -1.00
N PHE A 120 -2.11 -1.23 -0.52
CA PHE A 120 -2.84 -1.00 0.73
C PHE A 120 -4.35 -1.27 0.62
N THR A 121 -4.84 -1.64 -0.56
CA THR A 121 -6.23 -2.09 -0.76
C THR A 121 -6.36 -3.61 -0.78
N ALA A 122 -5.25 -4.33 -0.72
CA ALA A 122 -5.22 -5.78 -0.93
C ALA A 122 -6.07 -6.56 0.09
N SER A 123 -6.11 -6.16 1.37
CA SER A 123 -6.90 -6.81 2.41
C SER A 123 -8.41 -6.57 2.27
N ILE A 124 -8.80 -5.48 1.61
CA ILE A 124 -10.20 -5.04 1.53
C ILE A 124 -10.82 -5.42 0.17
N LEU A 125 -10.00 -5.50 -0.88
CA LEU A 125 -10.47 -5.78 -2.23
C LEU A 125 -11.32 -7.05 -2.35
N PRO A 126 -11.06 -8.15 -1.60
CA PRO A 126 -11.90 -9.33 -1.60
C PRO A 126 -13.37 -9.07 -1.26
N MET A 127 -13.69 -7.98 -0.56
CA MET A 127 -15.08 -7.58 -0.24
C MET A 127 -15.95 -7.41 -1.50
N TRP A 128 -15.39 -7.02 -2.64
CA TRP A 128 -16.13 -6.86 -3.90
C TRP A 128 -16.23 -8.14 -4.72
N PHE A 129 -15.28 -9.06 -4.57
CA PHE A 129 -15.20 -10.28 -5.37
C PHE A 129 -15.76 -11.51 -4.65
N TYR A 130 -15.66 -11.55 -3.32
CA TYR A 130 -16.08 -12.66 -2.45
C TYR A 130 -16.98 -12.14 -1.33
N LYS A 131 -17.95 -11.28 -1.66
CA LYS A 131 -18.74 -10.49 -0.71
C LYS A 131 -19.29 -11.32 0.45
N ALA A 132 -20.00 -12.42 0.14
CA ALA A 132 -20.66 -13.23 1.17
C ALA A 132 -19.67 -13.82 2.17
N GLU A 133 -18.57 -14.40 1.68
CA GLU A 133 -17.54 -15.00 2.52
C GLU A 133 -16.79 -13.92 3.33
N TYR A 134 -16.49 -12.77 2.69
CA TYR A 134 -15.81 -11.66 3.35
C TYR A 134 -16.63 -11.10 4.51
N LEU A 135 -17.93 -10.91 4.31
CA LEU A 135 -18.81 -10.38 5.36
C LEU A 135 -19.04 -11.39 6.48
N ALA A 136 -19.11 -12.70 6.18
CA ALA A 136 -19.18 -13.73 7.20
C ALA A 136 -17.92 -13.73 8.07
N HIS A 137 -16.73 -13.69 7.45
CA HIS A 137 -15.44 -13.63 8.15
C HIS A 137 -15.32 -12.36 9.01
N ALA A 138 -15.68 -11.19 8.47
CA ALA A 138 -15.66 -9.94 9.22
C ALA A 138 -16.66 -9.95 10.41
N SER A 139 -17.83 -10.58 10.25
CA SER A 139 -18.80 -10.74 11.33
C SER A 139 -18.26 -11.60 12.46
N GLU A 140 -17.54 -12.68 12.14
CA GLU A 140 -16.90 -13.57 13.11
C GLU A 140 -15.76 -12.86 13.84
N GLU A 141 -14.84 -12.23 13.11
CA GLU A 141 -13.68 -11.55 13.70
C GLU A 141 -14.07 -10.39 14.63
N MET A 142 -15.06 -9.58 14.21
CA MET A 142 -15.53 -8.43 14.98
C MET A 142 -16.61 -8.80 15.99
N ASN A 143 -17.05 -10.06 16.01
CA ASN A 143 -18.18 -10.53 16.83
C ASN A 143 -19.41 -9.61 16.71
N SER A 144 -19.71 -9.14 15.50
CA SER A 144 -20.73 -8.12 15.26
C SER A 144 -21.36 -8.24 13.87
N ALA A 145 -22.61 -8.66 13.79
CA ALA A 145 -23.39 -8.64 12.55
C ALA A 145 -23.58 -7.19 12.02
N ALA A 146 -23.78 -6.22 12.91
CA ALA A 146 -23.93 -4.82 12.52
C ALA A 146 -22.69 -4.25 11.84
N TYR A 147 -21.49 -4.76 12.19
CA TYR A 147 -20.25 -4.39 11.49
C TYR A 147 -20.25 -4.90 10.05
N ALA A 148 -20.63 -6.16 9.83
CA ALA A 148 -20.74 -6.76 8.51
C ALA A 148 -21.81 -6.06 7.64
N ASP A 149 -22.97 -5.69 8.22
CA ASP A 149 -24.00 -4.91 7.54
C ASP A 149 -23.48 -3.54 7.08
N GLY A 150 -22.70 -2.87 7.94
CA GLY A 150 -22.02 -1.62 7.60
C GLY A 150 -21.06 -1.79 6.43
N LEU A 151 -20.24 -2.85 6.41
CA LEU A 151 -19.36 -3.18 5.28
C LEU A 151 -20.16 -3.48 4.00
N SER A 152 -21.27 -4.23 4.14
CA SER A 152 -22.11 -4.57 2.99
C SER A 152 -22.65 -3.33 2.27
N SER A 153 -22.99 -2.28 3.01
CA SER A 153 -23.47 -1.01 2.44
C SER A 153 -22.37 -0.28 1.64
N LEU A 154 -21.10 -0.45 2.01
CA LEU A 154 -19.95 0.15 1.35
C LEU A 154 -19.45 -0.67 0.15
N ALA A 155 -19.85 -1.95 0.05
CA ALA A 155 -19.44 -2.88 -1.01
C ALA A 155 -20.17 -2.67 -2.36
N ALA A 156 -20.60 -1.44 -2.67
CA ALA A 156 -21.09 -1.07 -3.98
C ALA A 156 -19.93 -0.91 -4.99
N PRO A 157 -20.12 -1.16 -6.30
CA PRO A 157 -19.07 -0.99 -7.31
C PRO A 157 -18.46 0.42 -7.32
N ALA A 158 -19.28 1.45 -7.08
CA ALA A 158 -18.80 2.83 -6.96
C ALA A 158 -17.84 3.00 -5.76
N GLY A 159 -18.05 2.27 -4.67
CA GLY A 159 -17.17 2.29 -3.49
C GLY A 159 -15.75 1.84 -3.83
N LEU A 160 -15.60 0.81 -4.66
CA LEU A 160 -14.29 0.36 -5.12
C LEU A 160 -13.55 1.43 -5.93
N VAL A 161 -14.24 2.07 -6.88
CA VAL A 161 -13.65 3.13 -7.72
C VAL A 161 -13.21 4.31 -6.86
N ILE A 162 -14.07 4.73 -5.94
CA ILE A 162 -13.77 5.82 -4.99
C ILE A 162 -12.57 5.46 -4.12
N LEU A 163 -12.55 4.26 -3.55
CA LEU A 163 -11.43 3.79 -2.73
C LEU A 163 -10.11 3.86 -3.47
N LEU A 164 -10.05 3.27 -4.68
CA LEU A 164 -8.82 3.27 -5.48
C LEU A 164 -8.40 4.70 -5.84
N ALA A 165 -9.33 5.56 -6.26
CA ALA A 165 -9.04 6.95 -6.59
C ALA A 165 -8.46 7.70 -5.38
N VAL A 166 -9.07 7.56 -4.20
CA VAL A 166 -8.62 8.21 -2.97
C VAL A 166 -7.25 7.68 -2.55
N VAL A 167 -7.01 6.36 -2.62
CA VAL A 167 -5.71 5.77 -2.26
C VAL A 167 -4.61 6.26 -3.21
N PHE A 168 -4.86 6.33 -4.52
CA PHE A 168 -3.89 6.87 -5.47
C PHE A 168 -3.57 8.35 -5.22
N VAL A 169 -4.60 9.18 -5.03
CA VAL A 169 -4.42 10.60 -4.70
C VAL A 169 -3.62 10.75 -3.41
N THR A 170 -3.99 10.01 -2.37
CA THR A 170 -3.31 10.07 -1.07
C THR A 170 -1.88 9.55 -1.17
N GLY A 171 -1.63 8.50 -1.94
CA GLY A 171 -0.28 7.99 -2.23
C GLY A 171 0.59 9.05 -2.91
N TYR A 172 0.05 9.72 -3.93
CA TYR A 172 0.76 10.82 -4.58
C TYR A 172 1.07 11.98 -3.62
N LEU A 173 0.08 12.43 -2.84
CA LEU A 173 0.25 13.48 -1.83
C LEU A 173 1.25 13.08 -0.74
N GLY A 174 1.20 11.81 -0.29
CA GLY A 174 2.17 11.24 0.63
C GLY A 174 3.60 11.28 0.08
N ALA A 175 3.79 10.93 -1.19
CA ALA A 175 5.09 11.02 -1.85
C ALA A 175 5.61 12.46 -1.97
N VAL A 176 4.73 13.44 -2.28
CA VAL A 176 5.09 14.87 -2.28
C VAL A 176 5.49 15.34 -0.89
N LEU A 177 4.78 14.91 0.15
CA LEU A 177 5.11 15.25 1.53
C LEU A 177 6.43 14.62 1.97
N ALA A 178 6.62 13.34 1.68
CA ALA A 178 7.85 12.61 1.96
C ALA A 178 9.06 13.24 1.26
N GLU A 179 8.93 13.65 0.00
CA GLU A 179 9.96 14.39 -0.73
C GLU A 179 10.39 15.65 0.04
N LYS A 180 9.44 16.49 0.44
CA LYS A 180 9.74 17.74 1.17
C LYS A 180 10.46 17.48 2.49
N VAL A 181 10.02 16.48 3.23
CA VAL A 181 10.62 16.12 4.54
C VAL A 181 12.01 15.49 4.39
N LEU A 182 12.17 14.68 3.34
CA LEU A 182 13.41 13.94 3.10
C LEU A 182 14.41 14.66 2.19
N ALA A 183 14.09 15.84 1.68
CA ALA A 183 14.91 16.57 0.71
C ALA A 183 16.39 16.68 1.10
N LYS A 184 16.69 16.94 2.38
CA LYS A 184 18.07 17.04 2.89
C LYS A 184 18.80 15.68 2.99
N LYS A 185 18.08 14.57 2.88
CA LYS A 185 18.61 13.20 2.99
C LYS A 185 18.70 12.49 1.64
N LEU A 186 18.05 13.04 0.62
CA LEU A 186 18.10 12.55 -0.75
C LEU A 186 19.24 13.25 -1.52
N ASP A 187 19.72 12.61 -2.57
CA ASP A 187 20.80 13.13 -3.39
C ASP A 187 20.29 14.30 -4.27
N SER A 188 21.09 15.34 -4.45
CA SER A 188 20.69 16.56 -5.18
C SER A 188 20.37 16.30 -6.66
N ASP A 189 21.02 15.31 -7.26
CA ASP A 189 20.85 14.95 -8.67
C ASP A 189 19.49 14.30 -9.00
N ILE A 190 18.67 13.97 -7.98
CA ILE A 190 17.32 13.43 -8.18
C ILE A 190 16.29 14.53 -8.48
N TYR A 191 16.65 15.80 -8.27
CA TYR A 191 15.77 16.95 -8.49
C TYR A 191 15.97 17.63 -9.86
N THR A 192 16.96 17.20 -10.62
CA THR A 192 17.22 17.67 -11.98
C THR A 192 16.49 16.82 -13.01
#